data_8b6c391461f66825c7103c185f6a6885
#
_entry.id   8b6c391461f66825c7103c185f6a6885
#
_cell.length_a   1.000
_cell.length_b   1.000
_cell.length_c   1.000
_cell.angle_alpha   90.00
_cell.angle_beta   90.00
_cell.angle_gamma   90.00
#
_symmetry.space_group_name_H-M   'P 1'
#
loop_
_entity.id
_entity.type
_entity.pdbx_description
1 polymer ?
#
loop_
_entity_poly.entity_id
_entity_poly.type
_entity_poly.pdbx_seq_one_letter_code
_entity_poly.pdbx_strand_id
1 'polypeptide(L)'
;MGTWGTSLYSDDVAQDVRERYRQLVGETGSGTEATKEIRKEFAESLADPDEKTSVLLALADTQWRLGRLEPTTRRQALSIIERGADLQRWTEENPKLAEKRRLVLEALKDRLLREPPPPKKIAPSIQEAIPWNK
;
A
#
# COMPACT_ATOMS: atom_id res chain seq x y z
N MET A 1 -10.70 -9.43 -12.89
CA MET A 1 -10.44 -9.92 -12.12
C MET A 1 -9.82 -9.36 -11.10
N GLY A 2 -9.51 -8.24 -10.98
CA GLY A 2 -8.72 -7.62 -9.99
C GLY A 2 -9.00 -8.01 -8.57
N THR A 3 -10.20 -8.37 -8.22
CA THR A 3 -10.53 -8.66 -6.85
C THR A 3 -10.91 -10.08 -6.59
N TRP A 4 -10.50 -10.98 -7.46
CA TRP A 4 -10.83 -12.36 -7.22
C TRP A 4 -9.95 -13.00 -6.16
N GLY A 5 -8.93 -12.31 -5.68
CA GLY A 5 -8.16 -12.74 -4.53
C GLY A 5 -8.45 -11.87 -3.34
N THR A 6 -7.95 -12.25 -2.18
CA THR A 6 -8.17 -11.50 -0.94
C THR A 6 -6.94 -10.74 -0.47
N SER A 7 -5.82 -10.81 -1.20
CA SER A 7 -4.62 -10.09 -0.82
C SER A 7 -4.82 -8.58 -0.98
N LEU A 8 -3.95 -7.81 -0.35
CA LEU A 8 -4.01 -6.36 -0.50
C LEU A 8 -3.88 -5.94 -1.95
N TYR A 9 -3.14 -6.70 -2.73
CA TYR A 9 -2.79 -6.33 -4.10
C TYR A 9 -3.63 -7.04 -5.15
N SER A 10 -4.76 -7.60 -4.76
CA SER A 10 -5.72 -8.08 -5.74
C SER A 10 -6.53 -6.93 -6.35
N ASP A 11 -6.34 -5.72 -5.85
CA ASP A 11 -7.01 -4.49 -6.26
C ASP A 11 -6.02 -3.68 -7.10
N ASP A 12 -6.45 -3.18 -8.24
CA ASP A 12 -5.59 -2.43 -9.16
C ASP A 12 -5.03 -1.17 -8.54
N VAL A 13 -5.85 -0.45 -7.76
CA VAL A 13 -5.38 0.78 -7.10
C VAL A 13 -4.25 0.46 -6.14
N ALA A 14 -4.38 -0.63 -5.37
CA ALA A 14 -3.33 -1.02 -4.45
C ALA A 14 -2.06 -1.38 -5.18
N GLN A 15 -2.16 -2.09 -6.30
CA GLN A 15 -0.99 -2.43 -7.11
C GLN A 15 -0.30 -1.18 -7.63
N ASP A 16 -1.08 -0.22 -8.11
CA ASP A 16 -0.53 1.02 -8.64
C ASP A 16 0.22 1.79 -7.56
N VAL A 17 -0.34 1.86 -6.36
CA VAL A 17 0.30 2.56 -5.25
C VAL A 17 1.64 1.90 -4.92
N ARG A 18 1.65 0.58 -4.82
CA ARG A 18 2.88 -0.15 -4.49
C ARG A 18 3.96 0.11 -5.53
N GLU A 19 3.61 -0.04 -6.80
CA GLU A 19 4.60 0.11 -7.86
C GLU A 19 5.08 1.54 -7.97
N ARG A 20 4.17 2.49 -7.86
CA ARG A 20 4.55 3.89 -7.95
C ARG A 20 5.41 4.33 -6.77
N TYR A 21 5.07 3.88 -5.56
CA TYR A 21 5.87 4.22 -4.40
C TYR A 21 7.30 3.68 -4.54
N ARG A 22 7.44 2.43 -4.96
CA ARG A 22 8.76 1.85 -5.15
C ARG A 22 9.56 2.62 -6.19
N GLN A 23 8.91 2.99 -7.28
CA GLN A 23 9.57 3.78 -8.33
C GLN A 23 10.03 5.13 -7.77
N LEU A 24 9.18 5.80 -7.02
CA LEU A 24 9.52 7.10 -6.47
C LEU A 24 10.65 7.02 -5.45
N VAL A 25 10.68 5.98 -4.63
CA VAL A 25 11.80 5.80 -3.72
C VAL A 25 13.09 5.61 -4.50
N GLY A 26 13.05 4.87 -5.59
CA GLY A 26 14.22 4.70 -6.45
C GLY A 26 14.69 5.99 -7.08
N GLU A 27 13.75 6.83 -7.48
CA GLU A 27 14.09 8.09 -8.16
C GLU A 27 14.54 9.18 -7.20
N THR A 28 13.87 9.29 -6.06
CA THR A 28 14.16 10.38 -5.13
C THR A 28 15.13 10.00 -4.03
N GLY A 29 15.27 8.72 -3.76
CA GLY A 29 16.07 8.26 -2.63
C GLY A 29 15.44 8.57 -1.28
N SER A 30 14.17 8.96 -1.25
CA SER A 30 13.52 9.43 -0.03
C SER A 30 12.10 8.91 0.08
N GLY A 31 11.82 8.21 1.19
CA GLY A 31 10.46 7.77 1.47
C GLY A 31 9.50 8.93 1.69
N THR A 32 9.99 10.00 2.31
CA THR A 32 9.16 11.19 2.55
C THR A 32 8.72 11.82 1.24
N GLU A 33 9.64 11.99 0.30
CA GLU A 33 9.28 12.56 -0.99
C GLU A 33 8.35 11.64 -1.76
N ALA A 34 8.60 10.33 -1.70
CA ALA A 34 7.74 9.36 -2.37
C ALA A 34 6.31 9.44 -1.80
N THR A 35 6.17 9.55 -0.48
CA THR A 35 4.86 9.66 0.13
C THR A 35 4.13 10.91 -0.32
N LYS A 36 4.83 12.03 -0.40
CA LYS A 36 4.22 13.27 -0.87
C LYS A 36 3.67 13.13 -2.27
N GLU A 37 4.46 12.52 -3.16
CA GLU A 37 4.03 12.34 -4.53
C GLU A 37 2.85 11.37 -4.63
N ILE A 38 2.85 10.30 -3.84
CA ILE A 38 1.72 9.38 -3.82
C ILE A 38 0.44 10.11 -3.42
N ARG A 39 0.50 10.90 -2.35
CA ARG A 39 -0.71 11.61 -1.90
C ARG A 39 -1.20 12.59 -2.94
N LYS A 40 -0.30 13.18 -3.69
CA LYS A 40 -0.65 14.12 -4.75
C LYS A 40 -1.22 13.40 -5.97
N GLU A 41 -0.54 12.35 -6.42
CA GLU A 41 -0.96 11.63 -7.63
C GLU A 41 -2.24 10.85 -7.43
N PHE A 42 -2.48 10.36 -6.22
CA PHE A 42 -3.67 9.58 -5.90
C PHE A 42 -4.71 10.39 -5.13
N ALA A 43 -4.70 11.72 -5.31
CA ALA A 43 -5.60 12.59 -4.56
C ALA A 43 -7.07 12.26 -4.83
N GLU A 44 -7.42 11.91 -6.07
CA GLU A 44 -8.80 11.56 -6.39
C GLU A 44 -9.21 10.26 -5.70
N SER A 45 -8.32 9.28 -5.70
CA SER A 45 -8.59 8.02 -5.01
C SER A 45 -8.72 8.24 -3.51
N LEU A 46 -7.92 9.13 -2.95
CA LEU A 46 -7.99 9.43 -1.53
C LEU A 46 -9.28 10.16 -1.15
N ALA A 47 -9.94 10.78 -2.12
CA ALA A 47 -11.23 11.43 -1.89
C ALA A 47 -12.39 10.44 -1.95
N ASP A 48 -12.17 9.25 -2.50
CA ASP A 48 -13.21 8.22 -2.61
C ASP A 48 -13.08 7.28 -1.40
N PRO A 49 -14.15 7.08 -0.61
CA PRO A 49 -14.04 6.27 0.61
C PRO A 49 -13.52 4.85 0.38
N ASP A 50 -13.93 4.21 -0.71
CA ASP A 50 -13.48 2.84 -0.97
C ASP A 50 -12.04 2.81 -1.46
N GLU A 51 -11.69 3.69 -2.39
CA GLU A 51 -10.34 3.70 -2.93
C GLU A 51 -9.33 4.22 -1.91
N LYS A 52 -9.76 5.15 -1.05
CA LYS A 52 -8.91 5.64 0.03
C LYS A 52 -8.39 4.50 0.89
N THR A 53 -9.27 3.56 1.21
CA THR A 53 -8.88 2.40 1.99
C THR A 53 -7.79 1.61 1.28
N SER A 54 -7.96 1.34 -0.01
CA SER A 54 -6.97 0.59 -0.78
C SER A 54 -5.63 1.33 -0.85
N VAL A 55 -5.67 2.64 -1.07
CA VAL A 55 -4.45 3.45 -1.14
C VAL A 55 -3.68 3.38 0.18
N LEU A 56 -4.37 3.62 1.29
CA LEU A 56 -3.69 3.72 2.58
C LEU A 56 -3.16 2.39 3.07
N LEU A 57 -3.90 1.30 2.85
CA LEU A 57 -3.42 -0.02 3.25
C LEU A 57 -2.21 -0.43 2.41
N ALA A 58 -2.26 -0.19 1.10
CA ALA A 58 -1.13 -0.53 0.22
C ALA A 58 0.09 0.33 0.54
N LEU A 59 -0.12 1.61 0.81
CA LEU A 59 0.97 2.50 1.14
C LEU A 59 1.66 2.06 2.42
N ALA A 60 0.88 1.74 3.45
CA ALA A 60 1.45 1.31 4.73
C ALA A 60 2.23 0.01 4.58
N ASP A 61 1.68 -0.96 3.88
CA ASP A 61 2.37 -2.23 3.68
C ASP A 61 3.67 -2.04 2.92
N THR A 62 3.63 -1.24 1.85
CA THR A 62 4.82 -1.02 1.03
C THR A 62 5.89 -0.26 1.81
N GLN A 63 5.49 0.76 2.55
CA GLN A 63 6.44 1.51 3.39
C GLN A 63 7.09 0.58 4.42
N TRP A 64 6.30 -0.28 5.06
CA TRP A 64 6.85 -1.19 6.05
C TRP A 64 7.87 -2.14 5.43
N ARG A 65 7.53 -2.73 4.29
CA ARG A 65 8.41 -3.70 3.64
C ARG A 65 9.72 -3.07 3.20
N LEU A 66 9.69 -1.79 2.86
CA LEU A 66 10.90 -1.08 2.45
C LEU A 66 11.63 -0.44 3.63
N GLY A 67 11.12 -0.63 4.85
CA GLY A 67 11.76 -0.06 6.03
C GLY A 67 11.59 1.44 6.12
N ARG A 68 10.50 1.98 5.55
CA ARG A 68 10.26 3.42 5.50
C ARG A 68 8.88 3.80 6.02
N LEU A 69 8.35 3.02 6.94
CA LEU A 69 7.01 3.26 7.47
C LEU A 69 6.96 4.60 8.23
N GLU A 70 6.01 5.44 7.84
CA GLU A 70 5.83 6.74 8.47
C GLU A 70 4.74 6.66 9.53
N PRO A 71 4.89 7.40 10.64
CA PRO A 71 3.91 7.32 11.73
C PRO A 71 2.49 7.68 11.31
N THR A 72 2.34 8.68 10.46
CA THR A 72 1.01 9.07 9.98
C THR A 72 0.36 7.96 9.16
N THR A 73 1.12 7.37 8.24
CA THR A 73 0.60 6.28 7.42
C THR A 73 0.23 5.09 8.27
N ARG A 74 1.08 4.76 9.26
CA ARG A 74 0.80 3.66 10.18
C ARG A 74 -0.50 3.88 10.93
N ARG A 75 -0.68 5.08 11.48
CA ARG A 75 -1.91 5.40 12.22
C ARG A 75 -3.13 5.30 11.34
N GLN A 76 -3.05 5.81 10.11
CA GLN A 76 -4.18 5.77 9.19
C GLN A 76 -4.57 4.34 8.84
N ALA A 77 -3.57 3.50 8.56
CA ALA A 77 -3.85 2.11 8.20
C ALA A 77 -4.42 1.35 9.40
N LEU A 78 -3.85 1.53 10.58
CA LEU A 78 -4.35 0.86 11.76
C LEU A 78 -5.77 1.28 12.08
N SER A 79 -6.08 2.56 11.91
CA SER A 79 -7.44 3.06 12.14
C SER A 79 -8.44 2.40 11.19
N ILE A 80 -8.05 2.26 9.92
CA ILE A 80 -8.92 1.61 8.93
C ILE A 80 -9.21 0.17 9.34
N ILE A 81 -8.16 -0.55 9.74
CA ILE A 81 -8.31 -1.95 10.13
C ILE A 81 -9.19 -2.06 11.37
N GLU A 82 -8.94 -1.23 12.36
CA GLU A 82 -9.66 -1.31 13.63
C GLU A 82 -11.12 -0.92 13.51
N ARG A 83 -11.43 0.04 12.63
CA ARG A 83 -12.81 0.43 12.41
C ARG A 83 -13.56 -0.53 11.50
N GLY A 84 -12.84 -1.44 10.85
CA GLY A 84 -13.45 -2.44 10.00
C GLY A 84 -13.97 -1.92 8.67
N ALA A 85 -13.50 -0.75 8.23
CA ALA A 85 -14.02 -0.15 7.00
C ALA A 85 -13.81 -1.02 5.78
N ASP A 86 -12.61 -1.57 5.64
CA ASP A 86 -12.31 -2.45 4.51
C ASP A 86 -13.09 -3.75 4.61
N LEU A 87 -13.13 -4.35 5.79
CA LEU A 87 -13.78 -5.64 5.98
C LEU A 87 -15.28 -5.52 5.78
N GLN A 88 -15.87 -4.41 6.19
CA GLN A 88 -17.30 -4.19 5.98
C GLN A 88 -17.63 -4.24 4.49
N ARG A 89 -16.83 -3.58 3.66
CA ARG A 89 -17.04 -3.60 2.22
C ARG A 89 -16.97 -5.02 1.67
N TRP A 90 -16.00 -5.80 2.12
CA TRP A 90 -15.87 -7.19 1.69
C TRP A 90 -17.05 -8.02 2.13
N THR A 91 -17.54 -7.80 3.35
CA THR A 91 -18.68 -8.54 3.88
C THR A 91 -19.92 -8.28 3.02
N GLU A 92 -20.10 -7.04 2.59
CA GLU A 92 -21.26 -6.67 1.79
C GLU A 92 -21.16 -7.21 0.36
N GLU A 93 -19.97 -7.17 -0.21
CA GLU A 93 -19.80 -7.57 -1.61
C GLU A 93 -19.59 -9.07 -1.77
N ASN A 94 -18.89 -9.69 -0.85
CA ASN A 94 -18.58 -11.11 -0.96
C ASN A 94 -18.32 -11.72 0.41
N PRO A 95 -19.41 -12.05 1.14
CA PRO A 95 -19.26 -12.56 2.51
C PRO A 95 -18.40 -13.81 2.60
N LYS A 96 -18.38 -14.64 1.55
CA LYS A 96 -17.61 -15.87 1.59
C LYS A 96 -16.10 -15.60 1.66
N LEU A 97 -15.66 -14.50 1.10
CA LEU A 97 -14.26 -14.15 1.10
C LEU A 97 -13.90 -13.21 2.25
N ALA A 98 -14.89 -12.70 2.97
CA ALA A 98 -14.63 -11.74 4.03
C ALA A 98 -13.72 -12.31 5.11
N GLU A 99 -13.89 -13.58 5.44
CA GLU A 99 -13.06 -14.19 6.48
C GLU A 99 -11.60 -14.26 6.06
N LYS A 100 -11.35 -14.60 4.79
CA LYS A 100 -9.98 -14.62 4.29
C LYS A 100 -9.37 -13.22 4.28
N ARG A 101 -10.18 -12.23 3.91
CA ARG A 101 -9.72 -10.85 3.93
C ARG A 101 -9.39 -10.41 5.35
N ARG A 102 -10.18 -10.84 6.34
CA ARG A 102 -9.91 -10.52 7.73
C ARG A 102 -8.53 -11.01 8.14
N LEU A 103 -8.16 -12.21 7.71
CA LEU A 103 -6.83 -12.74 8.03
C LEU A 103 -5.72 -11.92 7.38
N VAL A 104 -5.94 -11.44 6.16
CA VAL A 104 -4.97 -10.56 5.48
C VAL A 104 -4.79 -9.27 6.28
N LEU A 105 -5.90 -8.69 6.76
CA LEU A 105 -5.84 -7.45 7.53
C LEU A 105 -5.17 -7.65 8.88
N GLU A 106 -5.42 -8.78 9.53
CA GLU A 106 -4.77 -9.08 10.80
C GLU A 106 -3.27 -9.24 10.62
N ALA A 107 -2.86 -9.90 9.55
CA ALA A 107 -1.44 -10.04 9.27
C ALA A 107 -0.79 -8.69 9.00
N LEU A 108 -1.48 -7.81 8.29
CA LEU A 108 -0.98 -6.46 8.06
C LEU A 108 -0.88 -5.69 9.38
N LYS A 109 -1.90 -5.78 10.22
CA LYS A 109 -1.87 -5.11 11.52
C LYS A 109 -0.66 -5.57 12.33
N ASP A 110 -0.40 -6.88 12.36
CA ASP A 110 0.75 -7.40 13.09
C ASP A 110 2.05 -6.84 12.55
N ARG A 111 2.18 -6.75 11.22
CA ARG A 111 3.40 -6.16 10.63
C ARG A 111 3.55 -4.70 11.03
N LEU A 112 2.47 -3.93 10.97
CA LEU A 112 2.53 -2.51 11.27
C LEU A 112 2.88 -2.21 12.71
N LEU A 113 2.60 -3.17 13.61
CA LEU A 113 2.93 -3.03 15.02
C LEU A 113 4.32 -3.53 15.35
N ARG A 114 4.97 -4.24 14.41
CA ARG A 114 6.34 -4.71 14.61
C ARG A 114 7.32 -3.70 14.09
N GLU A 115 8.56 -3.84 14.52
CA GLU A 115 9.63 -3.00 14.00
C GLU A 115 9.87 -3.32 12.52
N PRO A 116 9.90 -2.32 11.64
CA PRO A 116 10.13 -2.60 10.23
C PRO A 116 11.57 -2.99 9.96
N PRO A 117 11.83 -3.62 8.81
CA PRO A 117 13.20 -3.94 8.43
C PRO A 117 14.00 -2.65 8.18
N PRO A 118 15.33 -2.74 8.08
CA PRO A 118 16.14 -1.55 7.75
C PRO A 118 15.72 -0.98 6.40
N PRO A 119 15.89 0.33 6.20
CA PRO A 119 15.53 0.94 4.93
C PRO A 119 16.25 0.29 3.76
N LYS A 120 15.48 -0.04 2.73
CA LYS A 120 16.02 -0.70 1.54
C LYS A 120 16.24 0.32 0.46
N LYS A 121 17.34 0.17 -0.25
CA LYS A 121 17.61 0.98 -1.43
C LYS A 121 16.87 0.37 -2.61
N ILE A 122 16.28 1.24 -3.40
CA ILE A 122 15.60 0.84 -4.63
C ILE A 122 16.35 1.48 -5.78
N ALA A 123 16.69 0.68 -6.79
CA ALA A 123 17.35 1.22 -7.97
C ALA A 123 16.38 2.13 -8.74
N PRO A 124 16.89 3.11 -9.46
CA PRO A 124 16.03 3.92 -10.32
C PRO A 124 15.27 3.05 -11.32
N SER A 125 14.25 3.64 -11.91
CA SER A 125 13.38 2.95 -12.84
C SER A 125 14.18 2.21 -13.90
N ILE A 126 13.69 1.05 -14.28
CA ILE A 126 14.40 0.22 -15.22
C ILE A 126 14.59 0.90 -16.55
N GLN A 127 13.67 1.75 -16.96
CA GLN A 127 13.83 2.47 -18.21
C GLN A 127 15.06 3.34 -18.22
N GLU A 128 15.45 3.80 -17.06
CA GLU A 128 16.64 4.61 -16.95
C GLU A 128 17.89 3.79 -16.91
N ALA A 129 17.76 2.60 -16.35
CA ALA A 129 18.90 1.72 -16.19
C ALA A 129 19.27 1.05 -17.49
N ILE A 130 18.32 0.92 -18.41
CA ILE A 130 18.62 0.24 -19.61
C ILE A 130 19.32 1.09 -20.53
N PRO A 131 20.38 0.81 -20.85
CA PRO A 131 21.02 1.67 -21.64
C PRO A 131 21.15 1.04 -22.84
N TRP A 132 20.93 1.04 -23.04
CA TRP A 132 20.98 0.59 -23.76
C TRP A 132 21.93 0.10 -24.18
N ASN A 133 22.12 -0.14 -23.62
CA ASN A 133 22.90 -0.67 -23.60
C ASN A 133 23.38 -1.34 -24.01
N LYS A 134 23.26 -1.43 -24.01
CA LYS A 134 23.56 -1.98 -24.15
C LYS A 134 23.77 -2.25 -24.73
#